data_0602709c5f6e6204f9cc2d07ab4f0d88
#
_entry.id   0602709c5f6e6204f9cc2d07ab4f0d88
#
_cell.length_a   1.000
_cell.length_b   1.000
_cell.length_c   1.000
_cell.angle_alpha   90.00
_cell.angle_beta   90.00
_cell.angle_gamma   90.00
#
_symmetry.space_group_name_H-M   'P 1'
#
loop_
_entity.id
_entity.type
_entity.pdbx_description
1 polymer ?
#
loop_
_entity_poly.entity_id
_entity_poly.type
_entity_poly.pdbx_seq_one_letter_code
_entity_poly.pdbx_strand_id
1 'polypeptide(L)'
;MNKETETVGMPLVENSIAELKVVRLASFGAFLDAKTGNSADDILLHKDQQTEELKVGDTVKVFLYHDPHHRMTASMRLPKIEDGEVAYTEVLLTTRFGAFVEAGTERGIFLPHTETEGDISAGQKIWVKRYTDKTGRLCVTMHVDEEMRRIAKPARGIKVGGKVTGTVYNITSQGAFLITREKWIAFLYKDEMPKNLKPGQEITGRVTFIREDGRLNISLRPTKEHALDADGEIIVSYMKRHGGTMLYNDKSMPQTIESVFGLSKAAFKRALGHLLKNGIIDKTPEGGFFLIAKE
;
A
#
# COMPACT_ATOMS: atom_id res chain seq x y z
N MET A 1 41.48 42.58 -20.43
CA MET A 1 41.66 41.52 -19.39
C MET A 1 40.29 41.26 -18.77
N ASN A 2 39.56 40.32 -19.38
CA ASN A 2 38.28 39.87 -18.84
C ASN A 2 38.57 38.84 -17.74
N LYS A 3 38.23 39.16 -16.51
CA LYS A 3 38.11 38.17 -15.45
C LYS A 3 36.89 37.33 -15.75
N GLU A 4 37.11 36.12 -16.21
CA GLU A 4 36.11 35.06 -16.14
C GLU A 4 35.84 34.81 -14.67
N THR A 5 34.64 35.16 -14.24
CA THR A 5 34.09 34.82 -12.92
C THR A 5 33.90 33.29 -12.93
N GLU A 6 34.85 32.57 -12.32
CA GLU A 6 34.65 31.17 -11.99
C GLU A 6 33.42 31.06 -11.12
N THR A 7 32.38 30.51 -11.70
CA THR A 7 31.16 30.09 -10.97
C THR A 7 31.59 28.91 -10.11
N VAL A 8 31.88 29.18 -8.83
CA VAL A 8 32.08 28.12 -7.83
C VAL A 8 30.79 27.32 -7.81
N GLY A 9 30.81 26.15 -8.41
CA GLY A 9 29.65 25.27 -8.49
C GLY A 9 29.20 24.87 -7.08
N MET A 10 27.87 24.80 -6.89
CA MET A 10 27.33 24.23 -5.63
C MET A 10 27.96 22.84 -5.41
N PRO A 11 28.32 22.51 -4.16
CA PRO A 11 28.90 21.20 -3.85
C PRO A 11 27.96 20.09 -4.31
N LEU A 12 28.52 19.05 -4.94
CA LEU A 12 27.77 17.87 -5.34
C LEU A 12 27.26 17.14 -4.09
N VAL A 13 26.01 16.73 -4.12
CA VAL A 13 25.30 16.18 -2.96
C VAL A 13 24.93 14.73 -3.24
N GLU A 14 25.12 13.85 -2.26
CA GLU A 14 24.66 12.47 -2.32
C GLU A 14 23.14 12.41 -2.52
N ASN A 15 22.66 11.39 -3.23
CA ASN A 15 21.25 11.21 -3.57
C ASN A 15 20.64 12.41 -4.32
N SER A 16 21.41 13.04 -5.21
CA SER A 16 20.95 14.12 -6.09
C SER A 16 21.16 13.75 -7.56
N ILE A 17 20.52 14.52 -8.44
CA ILE A 17 20.75 14.46 -9.88
C ILE A 17 21.64 15.63 -10.29
N ALA A 18 22.69 15.34 -11.06
CA ALA A 18 23.60 16.35 -11.56
C ALA A 18 23.91 16.13 -13.05
N GLU A 19 24.27 17.22 -13.74
CA GLU A 19 24.84 17.15 -15.10
C GLU A 19 26.34 17.37 -14.97
N LEU A 20 27.12 16.36 -15.36
CA LEU A 20 28.58 16.33 -15.21
C LEU A 20 29.25 16.00 -16.53
N LYS A 21 30.43 16.55 -16.72
CA LYS A 21 31.24 16.34 -17.92
C LYS A 21 32.14 15.12 -17.78
N VAL A 22 32.21 14.29 -18.80
CA VAL A 22 33.18 13.19 -18.89
C VAL A 22 34.57 13.76 -19.14
N VAL A 23 35.47 13.54 -18.20
CA VAL A 23 36.88 14.06 -18.30
C VAL A 23 37.89 12.99 -18.64
N ARG A 24 37.59 11.72 -18.34
CA ARG A 24 38.51 10.59 -18.59
C ARG A 24 37.73 9.28 -18.74
N LEU A 25 38.21 8.41 -19.62
CA LEU A 25 37.72 7.05 -19.76
C LEU A 25 38.73 6.04 -19.22
N ALA A 26 38.23 4.95 -18.63
CA ALA A 26 38.98 3.80 -18.19
C ALA A 26 38.29 2.51 -18.61
N SER A 27 38.96 1.36 -18.54
CA SER A 27 38.36 0.06 -18.95
C SER A 27 37.16 -0.34 -18.15
N PHE A 28 37.00 0.14 -16.91
CA PHE A 28 35.92 -0.16 -15.97
C PHE A 28 34.87 0.95 -15.86
N GLY A 29 35.03 2.09 -16.56
CA GLY A 29 34.04 3.18 -16.55
C GLY A 29 34.58 4.52 -17.00
N ALA A 30 33.78 5.55 -16.81
CA ALA A 30 34.12 6.95 -17.07
C ALA A 30 34.32 7.72 -15.75
N PHE A 31 35.15 8.76 -15.80
CA PHE A 31 35.30 9.71 -14.70
C PHE A 31 34.65 11.03 -15.09
N LEU A 32 33.87 11.55 -14.18
CA LEU A 32 33.09 12.78 -14.33
C LEU A 32 33.71 13.89 -13.50
N ASP A 33 33.75 15.10 -14.03
CA ASP A 33 34.25 16.29 -13.38
C ASP A 33 33.46 16.62 -12.11
N ALA A 34 34.07 16.51 -10.94
CA ALA A 34 33.47 16.90 -9.67
C ALA A 34 33.37 18.42 -9.46
N LYS A 35 33.86 19.22 -10.41
CA LYS A 35 33.92 20.70 -10.36
C LYS A 35 34.73 21.25 -9.19
N THR A 36 35.68 20.46 -8.67
CA THR A 36 36.62 20.86 -7.57
C THR A 36 37.92 21.42 -8.12
N GLY A 37 38.20 21.21 -9.42
CA GLY A 37 39.50 21.53 -10.01
C GLY A 37 40.59 20.51 -9.70
N ASN A 38 40.31 19.45 -8.93
CA ASN A 38 41.21 18.38 -8.59
C ASN A 38 40.75 17.06 -9.21
N SER A 39 41.51 16.49 -10.12
CA SER A 39 41.19 15.22 -10.78
C SER A 39 41.13 13.99 -9.86
N ALA A 40 41.67 14.11 -8.62
CA ALA A 40 41.54 13.06 -7.61
C ALA A 40 40.11 12.93 -7.07
N ASP A 41 39.30 13.99 -7.20
CA ASP A 41 37.89 14.04 -6.77
C ASP A 41 36.92 13.63 -7.86
N ASP A 42 37.42 13.33 -9.11
CA ASP A 42 36.56 12.91 -10.22
C ASP A 42 35.70 11.72 -9.83
N ILE A 43 34.42 11.82 -10.19
CA ILE A 43 33.40 10.85 -9.80
C ILE A 43 33.38 9.69 -10.79
N LEU A 44 33.50 8.47 -10.27
CA LEU A 44 33.41 7.26 -11.09
C LEU A 44 31.95 7.00 -11.52
N LEU A 45 31.77 6.85 -12.83
CA LEU A 45 30.58 6.27 -13.45
C LEU A 45 30.95 4.89 -14.02
N HIS A 46 30.70 3.84 -13.23
CA HIS A 46 31.04 2.47 -13.59
C HIS A 46 30.37 2.06 -14.92
N LYS A 47 31.02 1.19 -15.70
CA LYS A 47 30.52 0.76 -17.02
C LYS A 47 29.11 0.17 -16.93
N ASP A 48 28.81 -0.61 -15.90
CA ASP A 48 27.50 -1.22 -15.67
C ASP A 48 26.39 -0.21 -15.33
N GLN A 49 26.78 1.02 -14.97
CA GLN A 49 25.87 2.12 -14.65
C GLN A 49 25.69 3.11 -15.82
N GLN A 50 26.36 2.85 -16.95
CA GLN A 50 26.19 3.61 -18.19
C GLN A 50 25.05 3.02 -19.00
N THR A 51 24.24 3.88 -19.61
CA THR A 51 23.11 3.48 -20.49
C THR A 51 23.47 3.61 -21.97
N GLU A 52 24.61 4.24 -22.27
CA GLU A 52 25.13 4.46 -23.64
C GLU A 52 26.67 4.54 -23.60
N GLU A 53 27.30 4.46 -24.77
CA GLU A 53 28.74 4.67 -24.90
C GLU A 53 29.10 6.15 -24.75
N LEU A 54 30.12 6.42 -23.95
CA LEU A 54 30.56 7.77 -23.60
C LEU A 54 31.89 8.13 -24.25
N LYS A 55 32.08 9.43 -24.54
CA LYS A 55 33.32 10.03 -25.00
C LYS A 55 33.78 11.13 -24.06
N VAL A 56 35.08 11.37 -24.00
CA VAL A 56 35.62 12.51 -23.27
C VAL A 56 35.03 13.80 -23.84
N GLY A 57 34.52 14.63 -22.96
CA GLY A 57 33.84 15.89 -23.33
C GLY A 57 32.31 15.81 -23.29
N ASP A 58 31.73 14.63 -23.31
CA ASP A 58 30.26 14.48 -23.18
C ASP A 58 29.78 15.00 -21.83
N THR A 59 28.56 15.57 -21.82
CA THR A 59 27.87 15.96 -20.59
C THR A 59 26.72 14.98 -20.36
N VAL A 60 26.75 14.33 -19.19
CA VAL A 60 25.79 13.29 -18.85
C VAL A 60 24.99 13.65 -17.59
N LYS A 61 23.70 13.32 -17.62
CA LYS A 61 22.83 13.45 -16.47
C LYS A 61 22.93 12.19 -15.61
N VAL A 62 23.33 12.33 -14.35
CA VAL A 62 23.59 11.20 -13.47
C VAL A 62 22.93 11.39 -12.10
N PHE A 63 22.61 10.27 -11.47
CA PHE A 63 22.26 10.17 -10.06
C PHE A 63 23.52 9.90 -9.25
N LEU A 64 23.75 10.70 -8.21
CA LEU A 64 24.93 10.62 -7.34
C LEU A 64 24.60 9.84 -6.07
N TYR A 65 25.45 8.90 -5.69
CA TYR A 65 25.31 8.09 -4.48
C TYR A 65 26.68 7.69 -3.93
N HIS A 66 26.73 7.22 -2.68
CA HIS A 66 27.99 6.66 -2.14
C HIS A 66 28.06 5.15 -2.37
N ASP A 67 29.23 4.67 -2.79
CA ASP A 67 29.52 3.23 -2.88
C ASP A 67 29.71 2.62 -1.46
N PRO A 68 29.93 1.28 -1.32
CA PRO A 68 30.19 0.66 -0.02
C PRO A 68 31.42 1.18 0.71
N HIS A 69 32.33 1.86 0.02
CA HIS A 69 33.53 2.47 0.59
C HIS A 69 33.35 3.96 0.88
N HIS A 70 32.11 4.46 0.88
CA HIS A 70 31.79 5.87 1.10
C HIS A 70 32.38 6.85 0.08
N ARG A 71 32.63 6.40 -1.17
CA ARG A 71 33.11 7.26 -2.25
C ARG A 71 31.90 7.70 -3.09
N MET A 72 31.86 8.99 -3.45
CA MET A 72 30.85 9.52 -4.37
C MET A 72 30.97 8.82 -5.72
N THR A 73 29.88 8.27 -6.20
CA THR A 73 29.77 7.48 -7.41
C THR A 73 28.54 7.92 -8.19
N ALA A 74 28.57 7.76 -9.51
CA ALA A 74 27.50 8.17 -10.41
C ALA A 74 26.83 6.96 -11.08
N SER A 75 25.53 7.13 -11.41
CA SER A 75 24.77 6.21 -12.25
C SER A 75 23.95 7.00 -13.28
N MET A 76 23.92 6.57 -14.52
CA MET A 76 23.00 7.09 -15.54
C MET A 76 21.58 6.51 -15.37
N ARG A 77 21.39 5.52 -14.50
CA ARG A 77 20.06 5.02 -14.12
C ARG A 77 19.42 6.00 -13.15
N LEU A 78 18.59 6.87 -13.69
CA LEU A 78 17.90 7.89 -12.91
C LEU A 78 16.71 7.30 -12.16
N PRO A 79 16.28 7.94 -11.03
CA PRO A 79 15.07 7.55 -10.34
C PRO A 79 13.84 7.58 -11.27
N LYS A 80 13.05 6.51 -11.22
CA LYS A 80 11.79 6.39 -11.99
C LYS A 80 10.63 7.19 -11.40
N ILE A 81 10.75 7.60 -10.12
CA ILE A 81 9.73 8.41 -9.45
C ILE A 81 10.08 9.87 -9.75
N GLU A 82 9.21 10.58 -10.45
CA GLU A 82 9.39 11.99 -10.75
C GLU A 82 9.06 12.88 -9.53
N ASP A 83 9.56 14.12 -9.55
CA ASP A 83 9.35 15.05 -8.45
C ASP A 83 7.88 15.40 -8.28
N GLY A 84 7.37 15.28 -7.04
CA GLY A 84 5.95 15.51 -6.73
C GLY A 84 4.98 14.44 -7.26
N GLU A 85 5.46 13.37 -7.88
CA GLU A 85 4.63 12.23 -8.27
C GLU A 85 4.57 11.15 -7.18
N VAL A 86 3.41 10.49 -7.11
CA VAL A 86 3.21 9.35 -6.22
C VAL A 86 3.53 8.04 -6.92
N ALA A 87 4.20 7.15 -6.20
CA ALA A 87 4.50 5.80 -6.66
C ALA A 87 4.13 4.78 -5.58
N TYR A 88 3.67 3.61 -6.03
CA TYR A 88 3.47 2.45 -5.18
C TYR A 88 4.67 1.52 -5.36
N THR A 89 5.56 1.52 -4.39
CA THR A 89 6.87 0.89 -4.51
C THR A 89 7.26 0.07 -3.29
N GLU A 90 8.28 -0.78 -3.46
CA GLU A 90 8.72 -1.71 -2.44
C GLU A 90 9.78 -1.08 -1.53
N VAL A 91 9.71 -1.38 -0.23
CA VAL A 91 10.73 -1.08 0.76
C VAL A 91 11.85 -2.12 0.61
N LEU A 92 13.03 -1.70 0.16
CA LEU A 92 14.18 -2.58 -0.05
C LEU A 92 14.82 -3.01 1.28
N LEU A 93 15.00 -2.04 2.19
CA LEU A 93 15.59 -2.28 3.51
C LEU A 93 15.16 -1.20 4.50
N THR A 94 15.24 -1.53 5.78
CA THR A 94 15.01 -0.59 6.88
C THR A 94 16.28 -0.40 7.70
N THR A 95 16.46 0.81 8.21
CA THR A 95 17.58 1.20 9.06
C THR A 95 17.06 1.94 10.30
N ARG A 96 17.93 2.24 11.26
CA ARG A 96 17.57 3.07 12.41
C ARG A 96 17.15 4.51 12.07
N PHE A 97 17.49 4.99 10.87
CA PHE A 97 17.20 6.36 10.44
C PHE A 97 16.00 6.47 9.48
N GLY A 98 15.54 5.34 8.95
CA GLY A 98 14.48 5.29 7.95
C GLY A 98 14.58 4.04 7.09
N ALA A 99 14.16 4.13 5.86
CA ALA A 99 14.15 3.02 4.90
C ALA A 99 14.68 3.47 3.54
N PHE A 100 14.95 2.50 2.67
CA PHE A 100 15.21 2.73 1.26
C PHE A 100 14.12 2.04 0.44
N VAL A 101 13.60 2.75 -0.56
CA VAL A 101 12.55 2.24 -1.43
C VAL A 101 13.05 2.06 -2.86
N GLU A 102 12.50 1.07 -3.56
CA GLU A 102 12.82 0.83 -4.96
C GLU A 102 12.40 2.03 -5.82
N ALA A 103 13.34 2.55 -6.57
CA ALA A 103 13.13 3.71 -7.45
C ALA A 103 13.85 3.58 -8.80
N GLY A 104 14.35 2.40 -9.14
CA GLY A 104 15.14 2.16 -10.36
C GLY A 104 16.60 2.60 -10.25
N THR A 105 17.05 3.00 -9.08
CA THR A 105 18.44 3.35 -8.77
C THR A 105 19.14 2.19 -8.08
N GLU A 106 20.48 2.19 -8.06
CA GLU A 106 21.30 1.11 -7.50
C GLU A 106 20.95 0.76 -6.04
N ARG A 107 20.63 1.76 -5.23
CA ARG A 107 20.36 1.60 -3.79
C ARG A 107 18.97 2.02 -3.33
N GLY A 108 18.11 2.35 -4.28
CA GLY A 108 16.82 2.97 -3.96
C GLY A 108 16.95 4.43 -3.51
N ILE A 109 15.84 5.02 -3.08
CA ILE A 109 15.78 6.38 -2.53
C ILE A 109 15.44 6.31 -1.05
N PHE A 110 16.03 7.21 -0.28
CA PHE A 110 15.88 7.26 1.17
C PHE A 110 14.52 7.80 1.58
N LEU A 111 13.84 7.08 2.49
CA LEU A 111 12.65 7.47 3.21
C LEU A 111 13.05 7.75 4.67
N PRO A 112 13.15 9.01 5.11
CA PRO A 112 13.46 9.35 6.49
C PRO A 112 12.42 8.80 7.46
N HIS A 113 12.81 8.45 8.68
CA HIS A 113 11.88 7.94 9.70
C HIS A 113 10.78 8.95 10.06
N THR A 114 11.07 10.25 9.99
CA THR A 114 10.11 11.35 10.20
C THR A 114 9.06 11.47 9.09
N GLU A 115 9.32 10.86 7.95
CA GLU A 115 8.48 10.87 6.75
C GLU A 115 7.70 9.55 6.56
N THR A 116 7.78 8.62 7.54
CA THR A 116 7.03 7.37 7.53
C THR A 116 5.69 7.52 8.24
N GLU A 117 4.70 6.77 7.78
CA GLU A 117 3.42 6.60 8.45
C GLU A 117 3.27 5.13 8.90
N GLY A 118 3.23 4.92 10.22
CA GLY A 118 3.14 3.59 10.82
C GLY A 118 4.41 2.76 10.65
N ASP A 119 4.32 1.49 11.03
CA ASP A 119 5.44 0.54 10.95
C ASP A 119 5.58 0.00 9.53
N ILE A 120 6.78 0.11 8.99
CA ILE A 120 7.14 -0.43 7.68
C ILE A 120 8.24 -1.49 7.81
N SER A 121 8.29 -2.41 6.84
CA SER A 121 9.28 -3.49 6.82
C SER A 121 9.75 -3.78 5.39
N ALA A 122 10.95 -4.33 5.25
CA ALA A 122 11.48 -4.76 3.96
C ALA A 122 10.53 -5.72 3.25
N GLY A 123 10.41 -5.61 1.93
CA GLY A 123 9.45 -6.35 1.10
C GLY A 123 8.03 -5.78 1.09
N GLN A 124 7.70 -4.86 1.99
CA GLN A 124 6.39 -4.20 2.00
C GLN A 124 6.31 -3.18 0.86
N LYS A 125 5.17 -3.13 0.16
CA LYS A 125 4.90 -2.05 -0.79
C LYS A 125 4.14 -0.94 -0.12
N ILE A 126 4.55 0.31 -0.38
CA ILE A 126 3.98 1.52 0.19
C ILE A 126 3.78 2.60 -0.87
N TRP A 127 2.89 3.54 -0.61
CA TRP A 127 2.76 4.74 -1.41
C TRP A 127 3.74 5.79 -0.93
N VAL A 128 4.49 6.37 -1.85
CA VAL A 128 5.46 7.42 -1.56
C VAL A 128 5.40 8.52 -2.61
N LYS A 129 5.88 9.70 -2.24
CA LYS A 129 6.15 10.84 -3.13
C LYS A 129 7.61 11.22 -3.03
N ARG A 130 8.27 11.49 -4.16
CA ARG A 130 9.63 12.02 -4.18
C ARG A 130 9.62 13.52 -3.88
N TYR A 131 10.61 13.97 -3.14
CA TYR A 131 10.92 15.37 -2.89
C TYR A 131 12.43 15.57 -2.75
N THR A 132 12.87 16.82 -2.81
CA THR A 132 14.26 17.19 -2.53
C THR A 132 14.31 17.83 -1.14
N ASP A 133 15.16 17.33 -0.25
CA ASP A 133 15.32 17.90 1.09
C ASP A 133 16.11 19.23 1.05
N LYS A 134 16.19 19.92 2.19
CA LYS A 134 16.88 21.22 2.32
C LYS A 134 18.39 21.15 2.01
N THR A 135 18.96 19.96 1.99
CA THR A 135 20.39 19.74 1.67
C THR A 135 20.61 19.37 0.20
N GLY A 136 19.54 19.31 -0.62
CA GLY A 136 19.60 18.96 -2.04
C GLY A 136 19.51 17.47 -2.33
N ARG A 137 19.27 16.62 -1.33
CA ARG A 137 19.15 15.16 -1.51
C ARG A 137 17.73 14.78 -1.95
N LEU A 138 17.64 13.85 -2.88
CA LEU A 138 16.37 13.21 -3.21
C LEU A 138 15.96 12.26 -2.10
N CYS A 139 14.76 12.47 -1.59
CA CYS A 139 14.12 11.66 -0.56
C CYS A 139 12.70 11.30 -1.01
N VAL A 140 12.07 10.37 -0.30
CA VAL A 140 10.65 10.11 -0.44
C VAL A 140 9.94 10.29 0.89
N THR A 141 8.64 10.59 0.82
CA THR A 141 7.74 10.71 1.98
C THR A 141 6.51 9.86 1.77
N MET A 142 5.93 9.35 2.85
CA MET A 142 4.62 8.69 2.84
C MET A 142 3.45 9.68 3.00
N HIS A 143 3.73 10.97 3.24
CA HIS A 143 2.71 12.01 3.31
C HIS A 143 2.22 12.37 1.89
N VAL A 144 1.31 11.56 1.35
CA VAL A 144 0.84 11.60 -0.05
C VAL A 144 -0.60 12.07 -0.21
N ASP A 145 -1.26 12.50 0.85
CA ASP A 145 -2.71 12.83 0.84
C ASP A 145 -3.11 13.85 -0.21
N GLU A 146 -2.33 14.89 -0.39
CA GLU A 146 -2.60 15.96 -1.35
C GLU A 146 -2.54 15.43 -2.78
N GLU A 147 -1.48 14.69 -3.10
CA GLU A 147 -1.27 14.10 -4.42
C GLU A 147 -2.32 13.02 -4.69
N MET A 148 -2.69 12.22 -3.69
CA MET A 148 -3.76 11.24 -3.84
C MET A 148 -5.09 11.90 -4.18
N ARG A 149 -5.41 13.03 -3.54
CA ARG A 149 -6.61 13.83 -3.88
C ARG A 149 -6.53 14.41 -5.29
N ARG A 150 -5.35 14.86 -5.71
CA ARG A 150 -5.13 15.43 -7.05
C ARG A 150 -5.30 14.40 -8.16
N ILE A 151 -4.80 13.18 -7.97
CA ILE A 151 -4.91 12.11 -8.97
C ILE A 151 -6.24 11.35 -8.91
N ALA A 152 -6.99 11.52 -7.81
CA ALA A 152 -8.25 10.83 -7.61
C ALA A 152 -9.31 11.25 -8.62
N LYS A 153 -10.15 10.28 -8.97
CA LYS A 153 -11.31 10.48 -9.84
C LYS A 153 -12.58 10.21 -9.04
N PRO A 154 -13.66 10.94 -9.31
CA PRO A 154 -14.97 10.57 -8.76
C PRO A 154 -15.36 9.15 -9.18
N ALA A 155 -15.84 8.34 -8.24
CA ALA A 155 -16.30 6.99 -8.55
C ALA A 155 -17.53 7.05 -9.46
N ARG A 156 -17.48 6.30 -10.55
CA ARG A 156 -18.58 6.18 -11.52
C ARG A 156 -18.84 4.71 -11.84
N GLY A 157 -20.10 4.36 -12.08
CA GLY A 157 -20.50 3.00 -12.47
C GLY A 157 -20.54 2.00 -11.31
N ILE A 158 -20.14 2.40 -10.10
CA ILE A 158 -20.29 1.59 -8.89
C ILE A 158 -21.56 1.98 -8.13
N LYS A 159 -22.19 1.01 -7.48
CA LYS A 159 -23.38 1.21 -6.64
C LYS A 159 -23.09 0.83 -5.19
N VAL A 160 -23.89 1.35 -4.26
CA VAL A 160 -23.90 0.88 -2.88
C VAL A 160 -24.15 -0.64 -2.87
N GLY A 161 -23.40 -1.38 -2.08
CA GLY A 161 -23.38 -2.84 -2.08
C GLY A 161 -22.28 -3.45 -2.97
N GLY A 162 -21.79 -2.72 -3.98
CA GLY A 162 -20.68 -3.17 -4.84
C GLY A 162 -19.39 -3.34 -4.06
N LYS A 163 -18.49 -4.21 -4.55
CA LYS A 163 -17.16 -4.43 -3.96
C LYS A 163 -16.12 -3.58 -4.69
N VAL A 164 -15.19 -3.02 -3.92
CA VAL A 164 -14.01 -2.31 -4.44
C VAL A 164 -12.77 -2.80 -3.71
N THR A 165 -11.66 -2.84 -4.43
CA THR A 165 -10.34 -3.18 -3.90
C THR A 165 -9.42 -1.98 -4.05
N GLY A 166 -8.74 -1.62 -2.98
CA GLY A 166 -7.78 -0.52 -2.98
C GLY A 166 -6.62 -0.76 -2.02
N THR A 167 -5.55 -0.03 -2.21
CA THR A 167 -4.36 -0.05 -1.34
C THR A 167 -4.40 1.11 -0.36
N VAL A 168 -4.08 0.82 0.90
CA VAL A 168 -4.04 1.81 1.98
C VAL A 168 -2.88 2.77 1.74
N TYR A 169 -3.18 4.07 1.68
CA TYR A 169 -2.14 5.09 1.55
C TYR A 169 -1.99 5.97 2.80
N ASN A 170 -3.02 6.04 3.66
CA ASN A 170 -2.95 6.77 4.91
C ASN A 170 -3.83 6.10 5.98
N ILE A 171 -3.35 6.09 7.23
CA ILE A 171 -4.07 5.57 8.40
C ILE A 171 -4.16 6.68 9.44
N THR A 172 -5.38 7.09 9.77
CA THR A 172 -5.68 8.15 10.73
C THR A 172 -6.37 7.60 11.98
N SER A 173 -6.56 8.45 12.99
CA SER A 173 -7.37 8.12 14.17
C SER A 173 -8.83 7.80 13.88
N GLN A 174 -9.35 8.20 12.72
CA GLN A 174 -10.74 7.99 12.30
C GLN A 174 -10.91 6.78 11.39
N GLY A 175 -9.84 6.32 10.73
CA GLY A 175 -9.89 5.20 9.79
C GLY A 175 -8.77 5.23 8.77
N ALA A 176 -8.88 4.37 7.76
CA ALA A 176 -7.90 4.23 6.70
C ALA A 176 -8.43 4.76 5.36
N PHE A 177 -7.57 5.48 4.65
CA PHE A 177 -7.80 5.91 3.28
C PHE A 177 -7.12 4.95 2.30
N LEU A 178 -7.85 4.59 1.25
CA LEU A 178 -7.40 3.69 0.21
C LEU A 178 -7.55 4.35 -1.16
N ILE A 179 -6.69 3.98 -2.08
CA ILE A 179 -6.82 4.32 -3.50
C ILE A 179 -7.02 3.05 -4.31
N THR A 180 -8.03 3.03 -5.20
CA THR A 180 -8.29 1.89 -6.10
C THR A 180 -7.49 2.00 -7.39
N ARG A 181 -7.51 0.95 -8.23
CA ARG A 181 -6.89 0.99 -9.57
C ARG A 181 -7.52 2.05 -10.47
N GLU A 182 -8.82 2.30 -10.32
CA GLU A 182 -9.58 3.32 -11.04
C GLU A 182 -9.29 4.74 -10.53
N LYS A 183 -8.42 4.85 -9.52
CA LYS A 183 -8.10 6.10 -8.82
C LYS A 183 -9.27 6.67 -8.01
N TRP A 184 -10.13 5.82 -7.49
CA TRP A 184 -11.16 6.24 -6.54
C TRP A 184 -10.60 6.23 -5.12
N ILE A 185 -10.91 7.26 -4.34
CA ILE A 185 -10.59 7.26 -2.92
C ILE A 185 -11.71 6.56 -2.16
N ALA A 186 -11.33 5.57 -1.34
CA ALA A 186 -12.23 4.89 -0.43
C ALA A 186 -11.78 5.11 1.03
N PHE A 187 -12.75 5.15 1.95
CA PHE A 187 -12.53 5.31 3.37
C PHE A 187 -13.12 4.12 4.14
N LEU A 188 -12.29 3.53 4.99
CA LEU A 188 -12.66 2.47 5.93
C LEU A 188 -12.64 3.04 7.34
N TYR A 189 -13.77 2.99 8.05
CA TYR A 189 -13.86 3.48 9.42
C TYR A 189 -13.01 2.65 10.40
N LYS A 190 -12.49 3.31 11.45
CA LYS A 190 -11.62 2.72 12.48
C LYS A 190 -12.20 1.45 13.11
N ASP A 191 -13.50 1.43 13.41
CA ASP A 191 -14.17 0.30 14.08
C ASP A 191 -14.23 -0.97 13.22
N GLU A 192 -13.91 -0.86 11.94
CA GLU A 192 -13.87 -1.97 11.00
C GLU A 192 -12.43 -2.28 10.52
N MET A 193 -11.45 -1.50 10.96
CA MET A 193 -10.06 -1.74 10.57
C MET A 193 -9.53 -3.02 11.22
N PRO A 194 -8.84 -3.87 10.45
CA PRO A 194 -8.04 -4.95 11.03
C PRO A 194 -7.00 -4.38 12.03
N LYS A 195 -6.81 -5.07 13.17
CA LYS A 195 -5.86 -4.61 14.21
C LYS A 195 -4.43 -4.40 13.70
N ASN A 196 -4.03 -5.15 12.69
CA ASN A 196 -2.68 -5.13 12.12
C ASN A 196 -2.66 -4.52 10.72
N LEU A 197 -3.59 -3.61 10.43
CA LEU A 197 -3.61 -2.92 9.13
C LEU A 197 -2.35 -2.07 8.97
N LYS A 198 -1.68 -2.25 7.83
CA LYS A 198 -0.45 -1.50 7.50
C LYS A 198 -0.65 -0.63 6.24
N PRO A 199 0.07 0.49 6.14
CA PRO A 199 0.15 1.24 4.89
C PRO A 199 0.57 0.32 3.73
N GLY A 200 0.03 0.57 2.54
CA GLY A 200 0.31 -0.23 1.35
C GLY A 200 -0.46 -1.55 1.26
N GLN A 201 -1.13 -1.99 2.31
CA GLN A 201 -1.91 -3.22 2.28
C GLN A 201 -3.12 -3.08 1.36
N GLU A 202 -3.40 -4.13 0.56
CA GLU A 202 -4.59 -4.20 -0.25
C GLU A 202 -5.79 -4.64 0.58
N ILE A 203 -6.91 -3.94 0.45
CA ILE A 203 -8.18 -4.24 1.12
C ILE A 203 -9.31 -4.26 0.11
N THR A 204 -10.13 -5.29 0.18
CA THR A 204 -11.41 -5.37 -0.53
C THR A 204 -12.55 -5.10 0.44
N GLY A 205 -13.35 -4.09 0.15
CA GLY A 205 -14.51 -3.71 0.95
C GLY A 205 -15.77 -3.55 0.11
N ARG A 206 -16.90 -3.58 0.78
CA ARG A 206 -18.21 -3.32 0.19
C ARG A 206 -18.55 -1.83 0.32
N VAL A 207 -18.95 -1.18 -0.76
CA VAL A 207 -19.38 0.22 -0.75
C VAL A 207 -20.64 0.37 0.09
N THR A 208 -20.59 1.21 1.10
CA THR A 208 -21.73 1.53 1.98
C THR A 208 -22.35 2.88 1.66
N PHE A 209 -21.55 3.81 1.15
CA PHE A 209 -21.99 5.15 0.80
C PHE A 209 -21.09 5.74 -0.30
N ILE A 210 -21.69 6.49 -1.21
CA ILE A 210 -20.99 7.26 -2.24
C ILE A 210 -21.22 8.73 -1.92
N ARG A 211 -20.15 9.47 -1.64
CA ARG A 211 -20.21 10.88 -1.31
C ARG A 211 -20.50 11.72 -2.55
N GLU A 212 -20.96 12.94 -2.37
CA GLU A 212 -21.24 13.89 -3.46
C GLU A 212 -20.00 14.18 -4.33
N ASP A 213 -18.82 14.19 -3.72
CA ASP A 213 -17.53 14.33 -4.41
C ASP A 213 -17.01 13.04 -5.08
N GLY A 214 -17.80 11.98 -5.04
CA GLY A 214 -17.50 10.68 -5.63
C GLY A 214 -16.54 9.81 -4.82
N ARG A 215 -16.12 10.22 -3.60
CA ARG A 215 -15.39 9.36 -2.68
C ARG A 215 -16.32 8.30 -2.09
N LEU A 216 -15.75 7.15 -1.72
CA LEU A 216 -16.50 5.99 -1.26
C LEU A 216 -16.29 5.79 0.25
N ASN A 217 -17.34 5.41 0.98
CA ASN A 217 -17.17 4.75 2.26
C ASN A 217 -17.37 3.25 2.05
N ILE A 218 -16.47 2.45 2.65
CA ILE A 218 -16.50 1.00 2.53
C ILE A 218 -16.62 0.33 3.89
N SER A 219 -17.08 -0.91 3.89
CA SER A 219 -17.20 -1.77 5.07
C SER A 219 -16.63 -3.14 4.78
N LEU A 220 -15.95 -3.71 5.78
CA LEU A 220 -15.48 -5.10 5.75
C LEU A 220 -16.51 -6.07 6.32
N ARG A 221 -17.56 -5.54 6.96
CA ARG A 221 -18.62 -6.38 7.53
C ARG A 221 -19.50 -6.97 6.43
N PRO A 222 -19.87 -8.23 6.53
CA PRO A 222 -20.85 -8.81 5.65
C PRO A 222 -22.18 -8.06 5.75
N THR A 223 -23.00 -8.08 4.71
CA THR A 223 -24.39 -7.59 4.81
C THR A 223 -25.15 -8.40 5.85
N LYS A 224 -26.22 -7.82 6.40
CA LYS A 224 -27.08 -8.57 7.34
C LYS A 224 -27.63 -9.86 6.72
N GLU A 225 -27.87 -9.85 5.41
CA GLU A 225 -28.32 -11.03 4.66
C GLU A 225 -27.23 -12.10 4.57
N HIS A 226 -25.99 -11.73 4.18
CA HIS A 226 -24.86 -12.68 4.16
C HIS A 226 -24.47 -13.18 5.55
N ALA A 227 -24.59 -12.34 6.59
CA ALA A 227 -24.37 -12.82 7.95
C ALA A 227 -25.45 -13.81 8.40
N LEU A 228 -26.71 -13.57 8.01
CA LEU A 228 -27.81 -14.50 8.26
C LEU A 228 -27.63 -15.82 7.49
N ASP A 229 -27.13 -15.76 6.25
CA ASP A 229 -26.85 -16.94 5.44
C ASP A 229 -25.68 -17.74 6.06
N ALA A 230 -24.61 -17.11 6.51
CA ALA A 230 -23.49 -17.78 7.16
C ALA A 230 -23.89 -18.44 8.51
N ASP A 231 -24.64 -17.71 9.35
CA ASP A 231 -25.19 -18.26 10.59
C ASP A 231 -26.17 -19.42 10.30
N GLY A 232 -26.95 -19.30 9.23
CA GLY A 232 -27.86 -20.35 8.73
C GLY A 232 -27.12 -21.58 8.23
N GLU A 233 -26.01 -21.42 7.51
CA GLU A 233 -25.18 -22.52 7.03
C GLU A 233 -24.54 -23.32 8.19
N ILE A 234 -24.14 -22.66 9.27
CA ILE A 234 -23.66 -23.33 10.49
C ILE A 234 -24.76 -24.26 11.05
N ILE A 235 -25.98 -23.76 11.16
CA ILE A 235 -27.13 -24.53 11.65
C ILE A 235 -27.46 -25.70 10.72
N VAL A 236 -27.58 -25.46 9.41
CA VAL A 236 -27.85 -26.48 8.41
C VAL A 236 -26.77 -27.56 8.38
N SER A 237 -25.50 -27.15 8.48
CA SER A 237 -24.35 -28.08 8.55
C SER A 237 -24.41 -28.95 9.81
N TYR A 238 -24.80 -28.37 10.95
CA TYR A 238 -25.02 -29.15 12.17
C TYR A 238 -26.14 -30.17 11.95
N MET A 239 -27.31 -29.75 11.44
CA MET A 239 -28.45 -30.63 11.20
C MET A 239 -28.11 -31.78 10.25
N LYS A 240 -27.41 -31.51 9.14
CA LYS A 240 -26.94 -32.54 8.18
C LYS A 240 -26.11 -33.63 8.89
N ARG A 241 -25.21 -33.25 9.80
CA ARG A 241 -24.38 -34.18 10.57
C ARG A 241 -25.15 -34.97 11.63
N HIS A 242 -26.36 -34.51 11.99
CA HIS A 242 -27.21 -35.12 13.01
C HIS A 242 -28.51 -35.67 12.43
N GLY A 243 -28.46 -36.29 11.25
CA GLY A 243 -29.61 -36.94 10.63
C GLY A 243 -30.72 -36.01 10.15
N GLY A 244 -30.39 -34.76 9.88
CA GLY A 244 -31.34 -33.77 9.37
C GLY A 244 -32.21 -33.13 10.44
N THR A 245 -31.99 -33.42 11.73
CA THR A 245 -32.80 -32.93 12.84
C THR A 245 -31.96 -32.14 13.87
N MET A 246 -32.63 -31.30 14.66
CA MET A 246 -32.01 -30.52 15.71
C MET A 246 -33.00 -30.20 16.83
N LEU A 247 -32.60 -30.44 18.08
CA LEU A 247 -33.44 -30.16 19.27
C LEU A 247 -33.26 -28.74 19.79
N TYR A 248 -32.15 -28.07 19.42
CA TYR A 248 -31.90 -26.69 19.86
C TYR A 248 -32.87 -25.73 19.23
N ASN A 249 -33.41 -24.82 20.05
CA ASN A 249 -34.44 -23.84 19.65
C ASN A 249 -34.22 -22.49 20.35
N ASP A 250 -35.16 -21.56 20.19
CA ASP A 250 -35.11 -20.22 20.78
C ASP A 250 -35.18 -20.20 22.31
N LYS A 251 -35.53 -21.33 22.95
CA LYS A 251 -35.57 -21.50 24.42
C LYS A 251 -34.27 -22.09 24.97
N SER A 252 -33.38 -22.64 24.10
CA SER A 252 -32.09 -23.20 24.52
C SER A 252 -31.22 -22.17 25.21
N MET A 253 -30.40 -22.62 26.20
CA MET A 253 -29.54 -21.72 26.99
C MET A 253 -28.48 -21.03 26.11
N PRO A 254 -28.14 -19.75 26.39
CA PRO A 254 -27.14 -19.01 25.58
C PRO A 254 -25.79 -19.73 25.53
N GLN A 255 -25.29 -20.26 26.66
CA GLN A 255 -24.01 -20.96 26.72
C GLN A 255 -24.00 -22.24 25.86
N THR A 256 -25.12 -22.95 25.78
CA THR A 256 -25.27 -24.14 24.94
C THR A 256 -25.22 -23.77 23.47
N ILE A 257 -25.89 -22.69 23.06
CA ILE A 257 -25.87 -22.21 21.67
C ILE A 257 -24.47 -21.77 21.28
N GLU A 258 -23.78 -21.04 22.15
CA GLU A 258 -22.41 -20.59 21.91
C GLU A 258 -21.43 -21.76 21.81
N SER A 259 -21.52 -22.75 22.69
CA SER A 259 -20.62 -23.91 22.70
C SER A 259 -20.84 -24.84 21.48
N VAL A 260 -22.07 -24.98 20.99
CA VAL A 260 -22.40 -25.91 19.89
C VAL A 260 -22.24 -25.26 18.52
N PHE A 261 -22.64 -24.00 18.39
CA PHE A 261 -22.71 -23.29 17.09
C PHE A 261 -21.70 -22.14 16.95
N GLY A 262 -21.04 -21.72 18.04
CA GLY A 262 -20.21 -20.52 18.04
C GLY A 262 -20.99 -19.22 17.84
N LEU A 263 -22.32 -19.24 18.00
CA LEU A 263 -23.22 -18.12 17.75
C LEU A 263 -23.75 -17.55 19.06
N SER A 264 -23.97 -16.24 19.10
CA SER A 264 -24.77 -15.67 20.17
C SER A 264 -26.23 -16.13 20.05
N LYS A 265 -26.97 -16.19 21.16
CA LYS A 265 -28.40 -16.56 21.15
C LYS A 265 -29.24 -15.68 20.22
N ALA A 266 -28.90 -14.38 20.11
CA ALA A 266 -29.60 -13.46 19.23
C ALA A 266 -29.32 -13.76 17.75
N ALA A 267 -28.07 -14.11 17.38
CA ALA A 267 -27.68 -14.52 16.04
C ALA A 267 -28.38 -15.84 15.64
N PHE A 268 -28.32 -16.83 16.52
CA PHE A 268 -28.98 -18.12 16.34
C PHE A 268 -30.49 -17.96 16.11
N LYS A 269 -31.19 -17.16 16.94
CA LYS A 269 -32.64 -16.91 16.78
C LYS A 269 -32.97 -16.24 15.44
N ARG A 270 -32.15 -15.28 14.99
CA ARG A 270 -32.34 -14.63 13.67
C ARG A 270 -32.14 -15.61 12.53
N ALA A 271 -31.09 -16.43 12.60
CA ALA A 271 -30.78 -17.45 11.60
C ALA A 271 -31.91 -18.50 11.51
N LEU A 272 -32.42 -19.00 12.62
CA LEU A 272 -33.60 -19.90 12.64
C LEU A 272 -34.82 -19.26 11.95
N GLY A 273 -35.11 -18.00 12.28
CA GLY A 273 -36.20 -17.27 11.65
C GLY A 273 -36.08 -17.14 10.14
N HIS A 274 -34.83 -16.92 9.68
CA HIS A 274 -34.50 -16.85 8.24
C HIS A 274 -34.63 -18.21 7.54
N LEU A 275 -34.13 -19.29 8.16
CA LEU A 275 -34.22 -20.64 7.63
C LEU A 275 -35.66 -21.12 7.53
N LEU A 276 -36.50 -20.84 8.54
CA LEU A 276 -37.95 -21.12 8.52
C LEU A 276 -38.68 -20.34 7.43
N LYS A 277 -38.39 -19.02 7.32
CA LYS A 277 -39.01 -18.15 6.30
C LYS A 277 -38.72 -18.61 4.87
N ASN A 278 -37.50 -19.15 4.66
CA ASN A 278 -37.05 -19.64 3.36
C ASN A 278 -37.44 -21.12 3.09
N GLY A 279 -38.15 -21.76 3.99
CA GLY A 279 -38.57 -23.17 3.82
C GLY A 279 -37.41 -24.15 3.78
N ILE A 280 -36.28 -23.85 4.47
CA ILE A 280 -35.11 -24.72 4.55
C ILE A 280 -35.26 -25.71 5.70
N ILE A 281 -35.89 -25.27 6.80
CA ILE A 281 -36.24 -26.08 7.98
C ILE A 281 -37.69 -25.92 8.34
N ASP A 282 -38.22 -26.91 9.08
CA ASP A 282 -39.51 -26.79 9.72
C ASP A 282 -39.50 -27.35 11.13
N LYS A 283 -40.51 -27.07 11.92
CA LYS A 283 -40.60 -27.46 13.33
C LYS A 283 -41.05 -28.90 13.49
N THR A 284 -40.47 -29.61 14.43
CA THR A 284 -40.95 -30.91 14.88
C THR A 284 -42.01 -30.74 15.96
N PRO A 285 -42.92 -31.75 16.15
CA PRO A 285 -43.91 -31.72 17.24
C PRO A 285 -43.32 -31.56 18.64
N GLU A 286 -42.10 -32.05 18.82
CA GLU A 286 -41.34 -32.02 20.08
C GLU A 286 -40.64 -30.67 20.31
N GLY A 287 -40.81 -29.68 19.43
CA GLY A 287 -40.25 -28.33 19.56
C GLY A 287 -38.84 -28.16 19.06
N GLY A 288 -38.30 -29.15 18.32
CA GLY A 288 -37.06 -29.06 17.55
C GLY A 288 -37.31 -28.58 16.10
N PHE A 289 -36.31 -28.84 15.23
CA PHE A 289 -36.38 -28.52 13.80
C PHE A 289 -35.89 -29.70 12.94
N PHE A 290 -36.37 -29.80 11.72
CA PHE A 290 -35.89 -30.73 10.70
C PHE A 290 -35.64 -30.04 9.37
N LEU A 291 -34.71 -30.57 8.58
CA LEU A 291 -34.42 -30.09 7.24
C LEU A 291 -35.54 -30.53 6.29
N ILE A 292 -36.09 -29.59 5.51
CA ILE A 292 -37.02 -29.88 4.43
C ILE A 292 -36.18 -30.43 3.26
N ALA A 293 -36.44 -31.69 2.87
CA ALA A 293 -35.81 -32.24 1.67
C ALA A 293 -36.29 -31.43 0.45
N LYS A 294 -35.36 -30.81 -0.28
CA LYS A 294 -35.64 -30.30 -1.61
C LYS A 294 -35.62 -31.52 -2.54
N GLU A 295 -36.76 -31.88 -3.12
CA GLU A 295 -36.87 -32.78 -4.25
C GLU A 295 -36.03 -32.30 -5.44
#